data_a4c62c1e38700dd350146ebc691bee8c
#
_entry.id   a4c62c1e38700dd350146ebc691bee8c
#
_cell.length_a   1.000
_cell.length_b   1.000
_cell.length_c   1.000
_cell.angle_alpha   90.00
_cell.angle_beta   90.00
_cell.angle_gamma   90.00
#
_symmetry.space_group_name_H-M   'P 1'
#
loop_
_entity.id
_entity.type
_entity.pdbx_description
1 polymer ?
#
loop_
_entity_poly.entity_id
_entity_poly.type
_entity_poly.pdbx_seq_one_letter_code
_entity_poly.pdbx_strand_id
1 'polypeptide(L)'
;MAARRFLYVIAAIIFLLLGAGLVWTLFPQALMRMTFVPSIAFAPPPQAGAPDYSEPDAWLSRPGTPNDPANWLPPGVPGTPRTDAVVFFVPPTTYLDKLHWNAPYDDKTADGRAHVLVASQASAFSNVARVWAPRYRQATVGAFLSAKPDGAHAIDLAYSDVARAFDAFVAQVPPDAPIILAAHSQGSFHLLRLLRAKVAGHAIAKRIVAAYVVGWPVSTTADLPALGMKACDAPDQTRCILSWESFGEPADPAQLRVIYDASRGFAGFPRKGTPALCVNPLTGTRDGAAPAAANLGSVVPDTGYKSATLMPHLVPARCDPQGLLLIGEPPSGFGVAVLPGNNFHVFDYALFWANIRADAARRLAAFQKHHK
;
A
#
# COMPACT_ATOMS: atom_id res chain seq x y z
N MET A 1 36.04 42.11 -18.02
CA MET A 1 35.77 41.79 -16.59
C MET A 1 34.38 41.06 -16.42
N ALA A 2 33.34 41.45 -17.09
CA ALA A 2 32.01 40.82 -16.93
C ALA A 2 31.97 39.34 -17.36
N ALA A 3 32.55 38.95 -18.50
CA ALA A 3 32.57 37.56 -18.96
C ALA A 3 33.30 36.61 -18.00
N ARG A 4 34.40 37.06 -17.38
CA ARG A 4 35.15 36.27 -16.41
C ARG A 4 34.35 36.04 -15.12
N ARG A 5 33.62 37.05 -14.64
CA ARG A 5 32.71 36.92 -13.49
C ARG A 5 31.57 35.97 -13.79
N PHE A 6 31.00 36.06 -14.99
CA PHE A 6 29.94 35.14 -15.45
C PHE A 6 30.41 33.67 -15.46
N LEU A 7 31.62 33.40 -15.99
CA LEU A 7 32.19 32.05 -15.99
C LEU A 7 32.45 31.51 -14.57
N TYR A 8 32.88 32.36 -13.63
CA TYR A 8 33.04 31.92 -12.22
C TYR A 8 31.69 31.61 -11.58
N VAL A 9 30.62 32.34 -11.87
CA VAL A 9 29.28 32.03 -11.36
C VAL A 9 28.78 30.70 -11.91
N ILE A 10 28.93 30.47 -13.23
CA ILE A 10 28.57 29.18 -13.83
C ILE A 10 29.38 28.03 -13.21
N ALA A 11 30.70 28.18 -13.09
CA ALA A 11 31.55 27.16 -12.48
C ALA A 11 31.14 26.86 -11.03
N ALA A 12 30.81 27.89 -10.24
CA ALA A 12 30.31 27.73 -8.88
C ALA A 12 28.97 26.98 -8.82
N ILE A 13 28.04 27.29 -9.72
CA ILE A 13 26.74 26.59 -9.84
C ILE A 13 26.97 25.12 -10.19
N ILE A 14 27.80 24.84 -11.19
CA ILE A 14 28.13 23.46 -11.59
C ILE A 14 28.74 22.71 -10.41
N PHE A 15 29.70 23.32 -9.70
CA PHE A 15 30.34 22.69 -8.53
C PHE A 15 29.34 22.41 -7.40
N LEU A 16 28.40 23.34 -7.15
CA LEU A 16 27.34 23.15 -6.17
C LEU A 16 26.37 22.02 -6.59
N LEU A 17 26.00 21.94 -7.86
CA LEU A 17 25.15 20.86 -8.38
C LEU A 17 25.84 19.49 -8.31
N LEU A 18 27.13 19.43 -8.68
CA LEU A 18 27.92 18.20 -8.53
C LEU A 18 28.11 17.80 -7.06
N GLY A 19 28.37 18.77 -6.19
CA GLY A 19 28.43 18.53 -4.74
C GLY A 19 27.11 18.04 -4.16
N ALA A 20 25.98 18.63 -4.55
CA ALA A 20 24.66 18.19 -4.15
C ALA A 20 24.35 16.79 -4.66
N GLY A 21 24.68 16.48 -5.91
CA GLY A 21 24.54 15.14 -6.49
C GLY A 21 25.41 14.10 -5.75
N LEU A 22 26.63 14.45 -5.40
CA LEU A 22 27.51 13.58 -4.62
C LEU A 22 26.95 13.31 -3.21
N VAL A 23 26.46 14.34 -2.52
CA VAL A 23 25.82 14.20 -1.21
C VAL A 23 24.57 13.30 -1.32
N TRP A 24 23.77 13.49 -2.36
CA TRP A 24 22.59 12.64 -2.61
C TRP A 24 22.96 11.17 -2.83
N THR A 25 24.04 10.89 -3.56
CA THR A 25 24.49 9.50 -3.82
C THR A 25 25.17 8.85 -2.61
N LEU A 26 25.94 9.62 -1.85
CA LEU A 26 26.69 9.07 -0.69
C LEU A 26 25.86 8.97 0.59
N PHE A 27 24.85 9.85 0.77
CA PHE A 27 24.10 9.95 2.02
C PHE A 27 22.59 9.95 1.84
N PRO A 28 22.00 9.10 0.98
CA PRO A 28 20.57 9.13 0.67
C PRO A 28 19.70 8.91 1.91
N GLN A 29 20.10 8.02 2.80
CA GLN A 29 19.35 7.73 4.05
C GLN A 29 19.38 8.87 5.06
N ALA A 30 20.53 9.56 5.18
CA ALA A 30 20.61 10.73 6.06
C ALA A 30 19.71 11.85 5.56
N LEU A 31 19.70 12.09 4.24
CA LEU A 31 18.82 13.07 3.61
C LEU A 31 17.32 12.71 3.81
N MET A 32 16.94 11.44 3.60
CA MET A 32 15.58 10.97 3.84
C MET A 32 15.16 11.20 5.30
N ARG A 33 16.04 10.86 6.27
CA ARG A 33 15.78 11.13 7.69
C ARG A 33 15.62 12.61 8.00
N MET A 34 16.51 13.46 7.47
CA MET A 34 16.43 14.93 7.65
C MET A 34 15.13 15.50 7.05
N THR A 35 14.66 14.93 5.96
CA THR A 35 13.46 15.39 5.25
C THR A 35 12.18 14.96 5.95
N PHE A 36 12.08 13.73 6.44
CA PHE A 36 10.82 13.14 6.87
C PHE A 36 10.71 12.87 8.36
N VAL A 37 11.83 12.77 9.12
CA VAL A 37 11.74 12.47 10.56
C VAL A 37 11.43 13.74 11.34
N PRO A 38 10.35 13.75 12.16
CA PRO A 38 10.03 14.87 13.04
C PRO A 38 11.18 15.19 14.01
N SER A 39 11.40 16.47 14.26
CA SER A 39 12.37 16.95 15.26
C SER A 39 11.81 17.04 16.67
N ILE A 40 10.48 16.95 16.83
CA ILE A 40 9.78 16.99 18.10
C ILE A 40 9.71 15.59 18.74
N ALA A 41 9.56 15.53 20.07
CA ALA A 41 9.22 14.28 20.75
C ALA A 41 7.79 13.84 20.41
N PHE A 42 7.54 12.53 20.41
CA PHE A 42 6.19 12.01 20.30
C PHE A 42 5.39 12.40 21.57
N ALA A 43 4.22 12.98 21.35
CA ALA A 43 3.25 13.20 22.39
C ALA A 43 1.93 12.54 21.97
N PRO A 44 1.32 11.69 22.81
CA PRO A 44 0.04 11.09 22.46
C PRO A 44 -1.00 12.21 22.27
N PRO A 45 -1.72 12.23 21.14
CA PRO A 45 -2.76 13.23 20.92
C PRO A 45 -3.88 13.07 21.95
N PRO A 46 -4.59 14.15 22.31
CA PRO A 46 -5.75 14.10 23.17
C PRO A 46 -6.77 13.05 22.68
N GLN A 47 -7.43 12.34 23.59
CA GLN A 47 -8.48 11.37 23.24
C GLN A 47 -9.61 12.00 22.42
N ALA A 48 -9.94 13.27 22.66
CA ALA A 48 -10.92 14.03 21.89
C ALA A 48 -10.64 14.11 20.37
N GLY A 49 -9.42 13.82 19.92
CA GLY A 49 -9.06 13.75 18.50
C GLY A 49 -9.02 12.33 17.93
N ALA A 50 -9.50 11.31 18.66
CA ALA A 50 -9.53 9.94 18.14
C ALA A 50 -10.76 9.74 17.24
N PRO A 51 -10.62 9.03 16.08
CA PRO A 51 -11.75 8.72 15.22
C PRO A 51 -12.84 7.94 15.96
N ASP A 52 -14.10 8.34 15.79
CA ASP A 52 -15.27 7.58 16.23
C ASP A 52 -15.83 6.80 15.03
N TYR A 53 -15.56 5.51 14.97
CA TYR A 53 -15.94 4.65 13.83
C TYR A 53 -17.43 4.26 13.82
N SER A 54 -18.24 4.73 14.76
CA SER A 54 -19.69 4.71 14.62
C SER A 54 -20.17 5.77 13.64
N GLU A 55 -19.42 6.88 13.52
CA GLU A 55 -19.76 8.04 12.69
C GLU A 55 -19.30 7.87 11.23
N PRO A 56 -20.10 8.34 10.26
CA PRO A 56 -19.74 8.27 8.83
C PRO A 56 -18.43 8.97 8.48
N ASP A 57 -18.14 10.09 9.12
CA ASP A 57 -16.96 10.92 8.84
C ASP A 57 -15.64 10.27 9.25
N ALA A 58 -15.69 9.18 10.03
CA ALA A 58 -14.51 8.39 10.34
C ALA A 58 -14.07 7.47 9.20
N TRP A 59 -14.78 7.50 8.08
CA TRP A 59 -14.52 6.66 6.93
C TRP A 59 -14.26 7.49 5.66
N LEU A 60 -13.25 7.09 4.90
CA LEU A 60 -13.02 7.59 3.53
C LEU A 60 -14.00 6.97 2.56
N SER A 61 -14.35 5.70 2.79
CA SER A 61 -15.34 4.93 2.03
C SER A 61 -16.12 4.04 2.98
N ARG A 62 -17.44 4.02 2.83
CA ARG A 62 -18.38 3.06 3.43
C ARG A 62 -19.70 3.13 2.65
N PRO A 63 -20.59 2.11 2.76
CA PRO A 63 -21.91 2.19 2.14
C PRO A 63 -22.66 3.46 2.55
N GLY A 64 -23.11 4.23 1.56
CA GLY A 64 -23.83 5.49 1.80
C GLY A 64 -22.97 6.76 1.85
N THR A 65 -21.65 6.65 1.74
CA THR A 65 -20.77 7.84 1.63
C THR A 65 -21.07 8.60 0.35
N PRO A 66 -21.40 9.90 0.41
CA PRO A 66 -21.55 10.74 -0.78
C PRO A 66 -20.21 10.80 -1.54
N ASN A 67 -20.27 10.68 -2.89
CA ASN A 67 -19.08 10.72 -3.74
C ASN A 67 -17.97 9.75 -3.29
N ASP A 68 -18.35 8.57 -2.85
CA ASP A 68 -17.47 7.54 -2.32
C ASP A 68 -16.32 7.26 -3.30
N PRO A 69 -15.05 7.52 -2.92
CA PRO A 69 -13.90 7.34 -3.81
C PRO A 69 -13.71 5.88 -4.25
N ALA A 70 -14.09 4.90 -3.46
CA ALA A 70 -14.00 3.50 -3.85
C ALA A 70 -15.00 3.11 -4.95
N ASN A 71 -15.97 3.96 -5.28
CA ASN A 71 -16.87 3.78 -6.41
C ASN A 71 -16.35 4.35 -7.74
N TRP A 72 -15.19 5.02 -7.69
CA TRP A 72 -14.56 5.54 -8.88
C TRP A 72 -14.21 4.40 -9.87
N LEU A 73 -14.43 4.66 -11.15
CA LEU A 73 -14.06 3.74 -12.24
C LEU A 73 -13.34 4.52 -13.34
N PRO A 74 -12.32 3.94 -13.96
CA PRO A 74 -11.73 4.53 -15.16
C PRO A 74 -12.78 4.70 -16.25
N PRO A 75 -12.67 5.73 -17.11
CA PRO A 75 -13.57 5.92 -18.23
C PRO A 75 -13.71 4.65 -19.09
N GLY A 76 -14.93 4.30 -19.45
CA GLY A 76 -15.24 3.12 -20.26
C GLY A 76 -15.35 1.80 -19.48
N VAL A 77 -15.04 1.78 -18.19
CA VAL A 77 -15.23 0.59 -17.34
C VAL A 77 -16.67 0.58 -16.81
N PRO A 78 -17.46 -0.47 -17.11
CA PRO A 78 -18.83 -0.53 -16.61
C PRO A 78 -18.87 -0.81 -15.11
N GLY A 79 -19.82 -0.18 -14.43
CA GLY A 79 -20.20 -0.59 -13.08
C GLY A 79 -20.85 -1.99 -13.11
N THR A 80 -20.59 -2.79 -12.10
CA THR A 80 -21.18 -4.11 -11.96
C THR A 80 -22.02 -4.18 -10.68
N PRO A 81 -23.12 -4.96 -10.67
CA PRO A 81 -23.85 -5.23 -9.44
C PRO A 81 -22.93 -5.85 -8.40
N ARG A 82 -22.99 -5.32 -7.18
CA ARG A 82 -22.19 -5.83 -6.05
C ARG A 82 -22.88 -7.05 -5.44
N THR A 83 -22.06 -7.92 -4.88
CA THR A 83 -22.53 -9.04 -4.05
C THR A 83 -22.71 -8.57 -2.59
N ASP A 84 -23.05 -9.50 -1.70
CA ASP A 84 -23.09 -9.26 -0.24
C ASP A 84 -21.71 -9.27 0.40
N ALA A 85 -20.65 -9.50 -0.38
CA ALA A 85 -19.27 -9.42 0.12
C ALA A 85 -18.89 -7.99 0.50
N VAL A 86 -17.97 -7.89 1.43
CA VAL A 86 -17.43 -6.61 1.95
C VAL A 86 -15.92 -6.59 1.88
N VAL A 87 -15.35 -5.41 1.72
CA VAL A 87 -13.89 -5.17 1.75
C VAL A 87 -13.55 -4.27 2.91
N PHE A 88 -12.58 -4.66 3.72
CA PHE A 88 -11.90 -3.75 4.62
C PHE A 88 -10.57 -3.35 3.99
N PHE A 89 -10.47 -2.09 3.56
CA PHE A 89 -9.29 -1.54 2.89
C PHE A 89 -8.56 -0.55 3.79
N VAL A 90 -7.31 -0.82 4.16
CA VAL A 90 -6.49 0.10 4.96
C VAL A 90 -5.63 0.96 4.02
N PRO A 91 -5.89 2.27 3.93
CA PRO A 91 -5.17 3.17 3.02
C PRO A 91 -3.69 3.32 3.39
N PRO A 92 -2.83 3.69 2.41
CA PRO A 92 -1.43 4.00 2.66
C PRO A 92 -1.23 5.34 3.38
N THR A 93 0.03 5.66 3.70
CA THR A 93 0.43 6.98 4.20
C THR A 93 0.15 8.06 3.17
N THR A 94 -0.57 9.09 3.58
CA THR A 94 -0.85 10.30 2.79
C THR A 94 -0.39 11.59 3.49
N TYR A 95 -0.02 11.49 4.76
CA TYR A 95 0.61 12.55 5.52
C TYR A 95 2.12 12.54 5.28
N LEU A 96 2.61 13.46 4.47
CA LEU A 96 4.01 13.54 4.05
C LEU A 96 4.81 14.63 4.80
N ASP A 97 4.17 15.33 5.72
CA ASP A 97 4.81 16.35 6.55
C ASP A 97 5.59 15.71 7.71
N LYS A 98 6.52 16.49 8.29
CA LYS A 98 7.28 16.13 9.48
C LYS A 98 6.99 17.01 10.70
N LEU A 99 5.92 17.80 10.65
CA LEU A 99 5.51 18.64 11.79
C LEU A 99 5.01 17.80 12.96
N HIS A 100 4.42 16.64 12.69
CA HIS A 100 3.90 15.72 13.69
C HIS A 100 4.33 14.29 13.39
N TRP A 101 4.38 13.44 14.41
CA TRP A 101 4.62 12.00 14.26
C TRP A 101 3.42 11.25 13.67
N ASN A 102 2.22 11.75 13.90
CA ASN A 102 0.98 11.26 13.29
C ASN A 102 0.24 12.39 12.60
N ALA A 103 -0.46 12.06 11.53
CA ALA A 103 -1.34 13.00 10.83
C ALA A 103 -2.38 13.57 11.80
N PRO A 104 -2.56 14.89 11.84
CA PRO A 104 -3.77 15.46 12.43
C PRO A 104 -5.00 14.86 11.74
N TYR A 105 -6.04 14.56 12.51
CA TYR A 105 -7.23 13.88 11.98
C TYR A 105 -7.98 14.72 10.92
N ASP A 106 -7.85 16.02 10.99
CA ASP A 106 -8.50 17.00 10.12
C ASP A 106 -7.58 17.60 9.04
N ASP A 107 -6.40 17.01 8.81
CA ASP A 107 -5.47 17.44 7.76
C ASP A 107 -6.09 17.24 6.37
N LYS A 108 -6.56 18.36 5.76
CA LYS A 108 -7.25 18.36 4.47
C LYS A 108 -6.35 17.94 3.31
N THR A 109 -5.04 18.17 3.41
CA THR A 109 -4.07 17.79 2.36
C THR A 109 -3.85 16.28 2.37
N ALA A 110 -3.64 15.69 3.53
CA ALA A 110 -3.54 14.25 3.68
C ALA A 110 -4.85 13.56 3.28
N ASP A 111 -5.99 14.13 3.66
CA ASP A 111 -7.32 13.64 3.31
C ASP A 111 -7.56 13.64 1.80
N GLY A 112 -7.25 14.75 1.11
CA GLY A 112 -7.37 14.81 -0.35
C GLY A 112 -6.52 13.77 -1.07
N ARG A 113 -5.28 13.52 -0.61
CA ARG A 113 -4.43 12.44 -1.14
C ARG A 113 -5.03 11.07 -0.84
N ALA A 114 -5.60 10.87 0.36
CA ALA A 114 -6.24 9.61 0.73
C ALA A 114 -7.42 9.27 -0.19
N HIS A 115 -8.24 10.27 -0.56
CA HIS A 115 -9.32 10.07 -1.52
C HIS A 115 -8.80 9.61 -2.89
N VAL A 116 -7.74 10.22 -3.42
CA VAL A 116 -7.12 9.81 -4.68
C VAL A 116 -6.60 8.37 -4.61
N LEU A 117 -5.93 8.01 -3.53
CA LEU A 117 -5.38 6.66 -3.38
C LEU A 117 -6.46 5.61 -3.14
N VAL A 118 -7.51 5.90 -2.38
CA VAL A 118 -8.67 5.01 -2.26
C VAL A 118 -9.35 4.82 -3.62
N ALA A 119 -9.51 5.89 -4.40
CA ALA A 119 -10.09 5.83 -5.74
C ALA A 119 -9.24 4.97 -6.69
N SER A 120 -7.92 5.09 -6.67
CA SER A 120 -7.04 4.34 -7.59
C SER A 120 -6.75 2.90 -7.15
N GLN A 121 -6.92 2.58 -5.87
CA GLN A 121 -6.55 1.29 -5.28
C GLN A 121 -7.78 0.47 -4.87
N ALA A 122 -8.59 0.99 -3.95
CA ALA A 122 -9.73 0.25 -3.39
C ALA A 122 -10.87 0.06 -4.40
N SER A 123 -10.99 0.93 -5.41
CA SER A 123 -11.98 0.81 -6.47
C SER A 123 -11.84 -0.47 -7.30
N ALA A 124 -10.66 -1.10 -7.32
CA ALA A 124 -10.47 -2.40 -7.96
C ALA A 124 -11.43 -3.47 -7.39
N PHE A 125 -11.84 -3.35 -6.14
CA PHE A 125 -12.74 -4.29 -5.47
C PHE A 125 -14.22 -3.93 -5.59
N SER A 126 -14.57 -2.76 -6.13
CA SER A 126 -15.94 -2.26 -6.18
C SER A 126 -16.90 -3.05 -7.07
N ASN A 127 -16.37 -3.95 -7.92
CA ASN A 127 -17.17 -4.84 -8.76
C ASN A 127 -17.80 -6.01 -8.01
N VAL A 128 -17.23 -6.39 -6.88
CA VAL A 128 -17.67 -7.59 -6.15
C VAL A 128 -18.14 -7.29 -4.74
N ALA A 129 -17.74 -6.16 -4.16
CA ALA A 129 -17.95 -5.90 -2.74
C ALA A 129 -18.20 -4.42 -2.43
N ARG A 130 -18.79 -4.16 -1.25
CA ARG A 130 -18.86 -2.82 -0.67
C ARG A 130 -17.58 -2.55 0.10
N VAL A 131 -16.93 -1.43 -0.19
CA VAL A 131 -15.64 -1.06 0.41
C VAL A 131 -15.87 -0.26 1.68
N TRP A 132 -15.07 -0.57 2.71
CA TRP A 132 -14.93 0.17 3.95
C TRP A 132 -13.46 0.55 4.10
N ALA A 133 -13.15 1.84 4.05
CA ALA A 133 -11.79 2.38 4.19
C ALA A 133 -11.78 3.41 5.32
N PRO A 134 -11.13 3.12 6.45
CA PRO A 134 -11.11 4.03 7.59
C PRO A 134 -10.19 5.22 7.37
N ARG A 135 -10.55 6.37 7.94
CA ARG A 135 -9.59 7.41 8.30
C ARG A 135 -8.88 6.98 9.57
N TYR A 136 -7.59 7.21 9.65
CA TYR A 136 -6.84 6.92 10.87
C TYR A 136 -5.69 7.93 11.03
N ARG A 137 -5.21 8.13 12.24
CA ARG A 137 -4.06 9.02 12.51
C ARG A 137 -2.77 8.36 12.04
N GLN A 138 -2.54 8.44 10.73
CA GLN A 138 -1.42 7.81 10.05
C GLN A 138 -0.09 8.23 10.67
N ALA A 139 0.83 7.29 10.88
CA ALA A 139 2.20 7.63 11.20
C ALA A 139 2.86 8.30 9.98
N THR A 140 3.66 9.33 10.21
CA THR A 140 4.45 9.95 9.13
C THR A 140 5.47 8.97 8.54
N VAL A 141 5.92 9.21 7.31
CA VAL A 141 6.99 8.43 6.68
C VAL A 141 8.23 8.35 7.59
N GLY A 142 8.55 9.43 8.30
CA GLY A 142 9.66 9.49 9.23
C GLY A 142 9.61 8.50 10.39
N ALA A 143 8.41 8.02 10.76
CA ALA A 143 8.25 7.01 11.80
C ALA A 143 8.91 5.68 11.42
N PHE A 144 8.88 5.31 10.13
CA PHE A 144 9.51 4.11 9.59
C PHE A 144 11.02 4.27 9.34
N LEU A 145 11.52 5.50 9.28
CA LEU A 145 12.94 5.83 9.08
C LEU A 145 13.67 6.09 10.39
N SER A 146 12.95 6.26 11.49
CA SER A 146 13.50 6.60 12.80
C SER A 146 13.89 5.35 13.59
N ALA A 147 15.05 5.41 14.23
CA ALA A 147 15.44 4.43 15.25
C ALA A 147 14.98 4.84 16.67
N LYS A 148 14.33 6.01 16.82
CA LYS A 148 13.83 6.50 18.12
C LYS A 148 12.53 5.81 18.49
N PRO A 149 12.23 5.64 19.80
CA PRO A 149 10.97 5.11 20.28
C PRO A 149 9.72 5.88 19.77
N ASP A 150 9.88 7.19 19.50
CA ASP A 150 8.83 8.06 18.96
C ASP A 150 8.18 7.49 17.71
N GLY A 151 8.98 6.95 16.78
CA GLY A 151 8.48 6.32 15.56
C GLY A 151 7.61 5.09 15.86
N ALA A 152 8.06 4.24 16.79
CA ALA A 152 7.28 3.07 17.21
C ALA A 152 5.95 3.48 17.87
N HIS A 153 5.98 4.48 18.74
CA HIS A 153 4.76 5.00 19.39
C HIS A 153 3.76 5.56 18.36
N ALA A 154 4.25 6.28 17.34
CA ALA A 154 3.40 6.79 16.27
C ALA A 154 2.75 5.66 15.45
N ILE A 155 3.51 4.62 15.13
CA ILE A 155 3.02 3.43 14.43
C ILE A 155 2.00 2.66 15.29
N ASP A 156 2.22 2.56 16.60
CA ASP A 156 1.28 1.90 17.52
C ASP A 156 -0.02 2.68 17.67
N LEU A 157 0.03 4.01 17.70
CA LEU A 157 -1.15 4.86 17.68
C LEU A 157 -1.97 4.64 16.40
N ALA A 158 -1.32 4.69 15.23
CA ALA A 158 -1.97 4.45 13.96
C ALA A 158 -2.62 3.05 13.90
N TYR A 159 -1.92 2.03 14.39
CA TYR A 159 -2.48 0.67 14.48
C TYR A 159 -3.69 0.61 15.43
N SER A 160 -3.66 1.32 16.55
CA SER A 160 -4.79 1.33 17.48
C SER A 160 -6.07 1.85 16.83
N ASP A 161 -5.95 2.86 15.96
CA ASP A 161 -7.08 3.38 15.19
C ASP A 161 -7.57 2.34 14.16
N VAL A 162 -6.66 1.74 13.40
CA VAL A 162 -7.00 0.69 12.41
C VAL A 162 -7.67 -0.51 13.08
N ALA A 163 -7.20 -0.91 14.27
CA ALA A 163 -7.78 -2.02 15.02
C ALA A 163 -9.21 -1.71 15.51
N ARG A 164 -9.46 -0.48 15.99
CA ARG A 164 -10.81 -0.02 16.36
C ARG A 164 -11.73 0.09 15.15
N ALA A 165 -11.21 0.59 14.03
CA ALA A 165 -11.95 0.64 12.77
C ALA A 165 -12.36 -0.78 12.31
N PHE A 166 -11.48 -1.74 12.42
CA PHE A 166 -11.77 -3.13 12.07
C PHE A 166 -12.87 -3.73 12.97
N ASP A 167 -12.82 -3.47 14.29
CA ASP A 167 -13.85 -3.94 15.22
C ASP A 167 -15.21 -3.31 14.87
N ALA A 168 -15.25 -2.01 14.59
CA ALA A 168 -16.46 -1.32 14.16
C ALA A 168 -17.00 -1.81 12.81
N PHE A 169 -16.11 -2.09 11.85
CA PHE A 169 -16.45 -2.72 10.57
C PHE A 169 -17.12 -4.07 10.79
N VAL A 170 -16.50 -4.95 11.58
CA VAL A 170 -17.03 -6.30 11.84
C VAL A 170 -18.40 -6.24 12.51
N ALA A 171 -18.63 -5.27 13.39
CA ALA A 171 -19.91 -5.09 14.07
C ALA A 171 -21.03 -4.54 13.16
N GLN A 172 -20.67 -3.84 12.06
CA GLN A 172 -21.62 -3.18 11.16
C GLN A 172 -21.96 -4.00 9.89
N VAL A 173 -21.11 -4.97 9.54
CA VAL A 173 -21.35 -5.82 8.34
C VAL A 173 -22.15 -7.07 8.69
N PRO A 174 -22.92 -7.65 7.75
CA PRO A 174 -23.65 -8.87 8.00
C PRO A 174 -22.75 -9.98 8.55
N PRO A 175 -23.21 -10.77 9.54
CA PRO A 175 -22.37 -11.74 10.25
C PRO A 175 -21.78 -12.82 9.35
N ASP A 176 -22.44 -13.15 8.23
CA ASP A 176 -22.02 -14.20 7.30
C ASP A 176 -21.40 -13.64 6.01
N ALA A 177 -21.29 -12.31 5.87
CA ALA A 177 -20.73 -11.71 4.67
C ALA A 177 -19.27 -12.18 4.43
N PRO A 178 -18.94 -12.61 3.20
CA PRO A 178 -17.54 -12.85 2.82
C PRO A 178 -16.73 -11.57 2.91
N ILE A 179 -15.52 -11.66 3.46
CA ILE A 179 -14.64 -10.50 3.70
C ILE A 179 -13.39 -10.60 2.83
N ILE A 180 -13.12 -9.57 2.04
CA ILE A 180 -11.81 -9.34 1.45
C ILE A 180 -11.06 -8.35 2.34
N LEU A 181 -9.85 -8.69 2.73
CA LEU A 181 -8.95 -7.76 3.42
C LEU A 181 -7.96 -7.20 2.40
N ALA A 182 -7.79 -5.89 2.36
CA ALA A 182 -6.90 -5.26 1.42
C ALA A 182 -6.21 -4.04 2.04
N ALA A 183 -5.00 -3.75 1.62
CA ALA A 183 -4.25 -2.62 2.14
C ALA A 183 -3.09 -2.26 1.21
N HIS A 184 -2.52 -1.06 1.44
CA HIS A 184 -1.31 -0.62 0.75
C HIS A 184 -0.32 0.02 1.72
N SER A 185 0.99 -0.22 1.53
CA SER A 185 2.07 0.46 2.24
C SER A 185 1.95 0.37 3.78
N GLN A 186 1.92 1.49 4.51
CA GLN A 186 1.65 1.52 5.96
C GLN A 186 0.36 0.76 6.32
N GLY A 187 -0.68 0.88 5.50
CA GLY A 187 -1.91 0.11 5.67
C GLY A 187 -1.66 -1.39 5.66
N SER A 188 -0.79 -1.87 4.76
CA SER A 188 -0.40 -3.29 4.69
C SER A 188 0.35 -3.74 5.93
N PHE A 189 1.24 -2.91 6.45
CA PHE A 189 1.90 -3.18 7.73
C PHE A 189 0.88 -3.34 8.88
N HIS A 190 -0.12 -2.47 8.94
CA HIS A 190 -1.19 -2.59 9.93
C HIS A 190 -2.10 -3.78 9.68
N LEU A 191 -2.38 -4.13 8.41
CA LEU A 191 -3.14 -5.32 8.06
C LEU A 191 -2.43 -6.60 8.51
N LEU A 192 -1.11 -6.69 8.39
CA LEU A 192 -0.34 -7.82 8.93
C LEU A 192 -0.51 -7.97 10.46
N ARG A 193 -0.51 -6.85 11.18
CA ARG A 193 -0.79 -6.83 12.63
C ARG A 193 -2.22 -7.30 12.94
N LEU A 194 -3.21 -6.87 12.15
CA LEU A 194 -4.60 -7.33 12.26
C LEU A 194 -4.74 -8.84 11.98
N LEU A 195 -4.11 -9.33 10.91
CA LEU A 195 -4.11 -10.76 10.57
C LEU A 195 -3.63 -11.59 11.75
N ARG A 196 -2.51 -11.19 12.37
CA ARG A 196 -1.97 -11.89 13.54
C ARG A 196 -2.87 -11.76 14.77
N ALA A 197 -3.37 -10.56 15.06
CA ALA A 197 -3.99 -10.27 16.36
C ALA A 197 -5.49 -10.56 16.40
N LYS A 198 -6.19 -10.45 15.24
CA LYS A 198 -7.66 -10.49 15.19
C LYS A 198 -8.23 -11.51 14.22
N VAL A 199 -7.40 -12.08 13.32
CA VAL A 199 -7.86 -13.06 12.33
C VAL A 199 -7.32 -14.45 12.61
N ALA A 200 -6.00 -14.59 12.81
CA ALA A 200 -5.36 -15.88 13.08
C ALA A 200 -5.94 -16.52 14.34
N GLY A 201 -6.50 -17.73 14.19
CA GLY A 201 -7.13 -18.45 15.29
C GLY A 201 -8.52 -17.97 15.73
N HIS A 202 -9.05 -16.89 15.12
CA HIS A 202 -10.37 -16.35 15.42
C HIS A 202 -11.44 -16.83 14.45
N ALA A 203 -12.71 -16.84 14.88
CA ALA A 203 -13.85 -17.28 14.05
C ALA A 203 -13.97 -16.51 12.73
N ILE A 204 -13.60 -15.23 12.71
CA ILE A 204 -13.65 -14.38 11.52
C ILE A 204 -12.77 -14.89 10.37
N ALA A 205 -11.72 -15.68 10.66
CA ALA A 205 -10.87 -16.29 9.63
C ALA A 205 -11.65 -17.14 8.63
N LYS A 206 -12.79 -17.71 9.05
CA LYS A 206 -13.67 -18.51 8.19
C LYS A 206 -14.39 -17.67 7.13
N ARG A 207 -14.52 -16.36 7.35
CA ARG A 207 -15.18 -15.40 6.46
C ARG A 207 -14.21 -14.76 5.46
N ILE A 208 -12.89 -14.92 5.65
CA ILE A 208 -11.90 -14.25 4.81
C ILE A 208 -11.79 -14.94 3.46
N VAL A 209 -12.07 -14.21 2.39
CA VAL A 209 -11.89 -14.65 1.01
C VAL A 209 -10.40 -14.66 0.64
N ALA A 210 -9.72 -13.53 0.81
CA ALA A 210 -8.28 -13.36 0.61
C ALA A 210 -7.80 -12.08 1.31
N ALA A 211 -6.49 -11.97 1.52
CA ALA A 211 -5.83 -10.78 2.04
C ALA A 211 -4.81 -10.24 1.03
N TYR A 212 -5.03 -9.03 0.54
CA TYR A 212 -4.14 -8.29 -0.37
C TYR A 212 -3.25 -7.35 0.45
N VAL A 213 -2.04 -7.80 0.74
CA VAL A 213 -1.02 -7.07 1.51
C VAL A 213 0.00 -6.50 0.53
N VAL A 214 -0.30 -5.34 -0.05
CA VAL A 214 0.43 -4.80 -1.19
C VAL A 214 1.34 -3.66 -0.76
N GLY A 215 2.54 -3.59 -1.35
CA GLY A 215 3.50 -2.51 -1.08
C GLY A 215 4.12 -2.57 0.32
N TRP A 216 4.17 -3.74 0.94
CA TRP A 216 4.90 -3.99 2.18
C TRP A 216 5.46 -5.41 2.18
N PRO A 217 6.78 -5.58 2.37
CA PRO A 217 7.41 -6.88 2.24
C PRO A 217 6.99 -7.83 3.36
N VAL A 218 6.49 -8.99 2.97
CA VAL A 218 6.08 -10.09 3.87
C VAL A 218 7.12 -11.19 3.80
N SER A 219 7.90 -11.39 4.87
CA SER A 219 8.85 -12.50 4.89
C SER A 219 8.13 -13.84 4.87
N THR A 220 8.55 -14.71 3.94
CA THR A 220 7.97 -16.06 3.83
C THR A 220 8.25 -16.95 5.04
N THR A 221 9.32 -16.66 5.79
CA THR A 221 9.76 -17.45 6.95
C THR A 221 9.59 -16.72 8.29
N ALA A 222 9.78 -15.38 8.30
CA ALA A 222 9.72 -14.61 9.54
C ALA A 222 8.32 -14.00 9.82
N ASP A 223 7.48 -13.84 8.80
CA ASP A 223 6.12 -13.28 8.98
C ASP A 223 5.02 -14.30 8.73
N LEU A 224 5.02 -14.91 7.55
CA LEU A 224 3.91 -15.72 7.04
C LEU A 224 3.44 -16.82 8.03
N PRO A 225 4.33 -17.55 8.74
CA PRO A 225 3.90 -18.57 9.70
C PRO A 225 3.03 -18.05 10.85
N ALA A 226 3.13 -16.76 11.19
CA ALA A 226 2.40 -16.16 12.31
C ALA A 226 1.07 -15.50 11.88
N LEU A 227 0.74 -15.47 10.60
CA LEU A 227 -0.41 -14.72 10.07
C LEU A 227 -1.69 -15.56 9.95
N GLY A 228 -1.63 -16.87 10.23
CA GLY A 228 -2.79 -17.77 10.21
C GLY A 228 -3.32 -18.10 8.81
N MET A 229 -2.66 -17.63 7.76
CA MET A 229 -2.98 -17.90 6.35
C MET A 229 -1.70 -18.18 5.55
N LYS A 230 -1.82 -19.04 4.52
CA LYS A 230 -0.73 -19.35 3.60
C LYS A 230 -0.64 -18.28 2.48
N ALA A 231 0.46 -18.28 1.74
CA ALA A 231 0.53 -17.58 0.47
C ALA A 231 -0.49 -18.13 -0.52
N CYS A 232 -0.95 -17.31 -1.46
CA CYS A 232 -1.77 -17.78 -2.58
C CYS A 232 -0.87 -18.45 -3.62
N ASP A 233 -1.06 -19.74 -3.83
CA ASP A 233 -0.31 -20.57 -4.80
C ASP A 233 -1.13 -20.91 -6.06
N ALA A 234 -2.47 -20.74 -6.00
CA ALA A 234 -3.37 -20.95 -7.13
C ALA A 234 -4.31 -19.74 -7.33
N PRO A 235 -4.74 -19.47 -8.57
CA PRO A 235 -5.54 -18.27 -8.89
C PRO A 235 -6.94 -18.27 -8.27
N ASP A 236 -7.49 -19.41 -7.89
CA ASP A 236 -8.81 -19.57 -7.25
C ASP A 236 -8.71 -19.95 -5.77
N GLN A 237 -7.48 -20.05 -5.22
CA GLN A 237 -7.28 -20.34 -3.80
C GLN A 237 -7.87 -19.23 -2.94
N THR A 238 -8.57 -19.62 -1.88
CA THR A 238 -9.14 -18.72 -0.89
C THR A 238 -8.45 -18.84 0.46
N ARG A 239 -8.69 -17.90 1.37
CA ARG A 239 -8.07 -17.83 2.70
C ARG A 239 -6.54 -17.83 2.62
N CYS A 240 -6.02 -17.03 1.68
CA CYS A 240 -4.60 -16.90 1.42
C CYS A 240 -4.18 -15.44 1.31
N ILE A 241 -2.87 -15.17 1.35
CA ILE A 241 -2.26 -13.84 1.29
C ILE A 241 -1.65 -13.63 -0.08
N LEU A 242 -2.02 -12.51 -0.73
CA LEU A 242 -1.33 -11.94 -1.88
C LEU A 242 -0.45 -10.80 -1.38
N SER A 243 0.78 -10.73 -1.89
CA SER A 243 1.71 -9.63 -1.61
C SER A 243 2.63 -9.43 -2.79
N TRP A 244 2.95 -8.19 -3.12
CA TRP A 244 3.93 -7.81 -4.12
C TRP A 244 4.41 -6.39 -3.92
N GLU A 245 5.55 -6.05 -4.51
CA GLU A 245 6.17 -4.74 -4.59
C GLU A 245 6.77 -4.57 -5.98
N SER A 246 6.29 -3.55 -6.71
CA SER A 246 6.57 -3.39 -8.14
C SER A 246 7.83 -2.55 -8.38
N PHE A 247 8.75 -3.08 -9.18
CA PHE A 247 9.96 -2.40 -9.61
C PHE A 247 10.13 -2.48 -11.13
N GLY A 248 10.45 -1.35 -11.76
CA GLY A 248 10.97 -1.34 -13.12
C GLY A 248 12.42 -1.85 -13.18
N GLU A 249 12.85 -2.34 -14.35
CA GLU A 249 14.21 -2.82 -14.55
C GLU A 249 15.08 -1.75 -15.22
N PRO A 250 16.33 -1.50 -14.75
CA PRO A 250 16.98 -2.20 -13.64
C PRO A 250 16.41 -1.77 -12.28
N ALA A 251 16.14 -2.74 -11.39
CA ALA A 251 15.59 -2.49 -10.06
C ALA A 251 16.70 -2.21 -9.05
N ASP A 252 16.52 -1.17 -8.21
CA ASP A 252 17.36 -0.94 -7.04
C ASP A 252 16.51 -0.92 -5.75
N PRO A 253 16.39 -2.05 -5.03
CA PRO A 253 15.63 -2.16 -3.81
C PRO A 253 16.39 -1.73 -2.55
N ALA A 254 17.55 -1.06 -2.65
CA ALA A 254 18.43 -0.79 -1.51
C ALA A 254 17.70 -0.10 -0.34
N GLN A 255 16.86 0.90 -0.59
CA GLN A 255 16.11 1.60 0.45
C GLN A 255 15.11 0.68 1.17
N LEU A 256 14.40 -0.16 0.42
CA LEU A 256 13.48 -1.14 0.97
C LEU A 256 14.21 -2.17 1.83
N ARG A 257 15.34 -2.68 1.34
CA ARG A 257 16.17 -3.67 2.04
C ARG A 257 16.67 -3.19 3.37
N VAL A 258 17.07 -1.93 3.49
CA VAL A 258 17.53 -1.37 4.78
C VAL A 258 16.46 -1.48 5.85
N ILE A 259 15.19 -1.14 5.53
CA ILE A 259 14.08 -1.22 6.49
C ILE A 259 13.73 -2.69 6.79
N TYR A 260 13.68 -3.51 5.76
CA TYR A 260 13.36 -4.93 5.89
C TYR A 260 14.38 -5.67 6.75
N ASP A 261 15.67 -5.55 6.44
CA ASP A 261 16.76 -6.28 7.09
C ASP A 261 16.99 -5.83 8.55
N ALA A 262 16.66 -4.58 8.87
CA ALA A 262 16.78 -4.06 10.24
C ALA A 262 15.65 -4.55 11.18
N SER A 263 14.62 -5.22 10.63
CA SER A 263 13.41 -5.56 11.37
C SER A 263 13.28 -7.05 11.72
N ARG A 264 12.37 -7.34 12.67
CA ARG A 264 11.95 -8.70 13.00
C ARG A 264 10.55 -8.96 12.48
N GLY A 265 10.31 -10.17 12.04
CA GLY A 265 9.00 -10.63 11.60
C GLY A 265 8.06 -11.00 12.74
N PHE A 266 6.82 -11.24 12.40
CA PHE A 266 5.75 -11.57 13.34
C PHE A 266 5.92 -12.94 14.03
N ALA A 267 6.70 -13.85 13.46
CA ALA A 267 7.10 -15.09 14.09
C ALA A 267 8.31 -14.93 15.06
N GLY A 268 8.82 -13.70 15.23
CA GLY A 268 9.91 -13.39 16.16
C GLY A 268 11.32 -13.55 15.57
N PHE A 269 11.45 -13.99 14.31
CA PHE A 269 12.73 -14.16 13.63
C PHE A 269 13.17 -12.88 12.90
N PRO A 270 14.49 -12.66 12.71
CA PRO A 270 14.98 -11.58 11.84
C PRO A 270 14.47 -11.75 10.41
N ARG A 271 14.12 -10.65 9.72
CA ARG A 271 13.79 -10.68 8.29
C ARG A 271 15.04 -10.71 7.41
N LYS A 272 16.18 -10.27 7.92
CA LYS A 272 17.44 -10.23 7.16
C LYS A 272 17.77 -11.57 6.53
N GLY A 273 18.02 -11.54 5.21
CA GLY A 273 18.36 -12.74 4.44
C GLY A 273 17.18 -13.65 4.11
N THR A 274 15.95 -13.26 4.45
CA THR A 274 14.75 -14.02 4.07
C THR A 274 14.12 -13.44 2.81
N PRO A 275 13.57 -14.26 1.89
CA PRO A 275 12.85 -13.74 0.73
C PRO A 275 11.50 -13.14 1.16
N ALA A 276 11.09 -12.07 0.48
CA ALA A 276 9.75 -11.54 0.58
C ALA A 276 8.78 -12.39 -0.27
N LEU A 277 7.52 -12.43 0.14
CA LEU A 277 6.46 -13.08 -0.62
C LEU A 277 6.15 -12.23 -1.87
N CYS A 278 6.21 -12.86 -3.04
CA CYS A 278 5.70 -12.30 -4.27
C CYS A 278 4.62 -13.21 -4.85
N VAL A 279 3.39 -12.70 -4.92
CA VAL A 279 2.28 -13.30 -5.68
C VAL A 279 2.01 -12.41 -6.87
N ASN A 280 2.26 -12.92 -8.07
CA ASN A 280 2.13 -12.15 -9.30
C ASN A 280 0.66 -11.81 -9.58
N PRO A 281 0.25 -10.53 -9.62
CA PRO A 281 -1.13 -10.12 -9.83
C PRO A 281 -1.69 -10.47 -11.22
N LEU A 282 -0.83 -10.76 -12.21
CA LEU A 282 -1.26 -11.20 -13.54
C LEU A 282 -1.68 -12.67 -13.56
N THR A 283 -1.04 -13.52 -12.75
CA THR A 283 -1.31 -14.97 -12.68
C THR A 283 -2.17 -15.35 -11.47
N GLY A 284 -2.12 -14.58 -10.40
CA GLY A 284 -2.71 -14.93 -9.11
C GLY A 284 -1.96 -16.03 -8.35
N THR A 285 -0.69 -16.31 -8.74
CA THR A 285 0.14 -17.38 -8.19
C THR A 285 1.45 -16.85 -7.65
N ARG A 286 2.00 -17.55 -6.64
CA ARG A 286 3.33 -17.25 -6.11
C ARG A 286 4.41 -17.55 -7.15
N ASP A 287 5.49 -16.73 -7.13
CA ASP A 287 6.69 -16.89 -7.95
C ASP A 287 6.41 -17.00 -9.46
N GLY A 288 5.27 -16.43 -9.91
CA GLY A 288 4.82 -16.49 -11.28
C GLY A 288 5.48 -15.46 -12.20
N ALA A 289 5.38 -15.72 -13.51
CA ALA A 289 5.74 -14.77 -14.56
C ALA A 289 4.65 -14.74 -15.63
N ALA A 290 4.36 -13.55 -16.18
CA ALA A 290 3.42 -13.38 -17.27
C ALA A 290 3.82 -12.22 -18.18
N PRO A 291 3.58 -12.34 -19.51
CA PRO A 291 3.85 -11.27 -20.47
C PRO A 291 2.85 -10.11 -20.30
N ALA A 292 3.18 -8.95 -20.88
CA ALA A 292 2.30 -7.78 -20.88
C ALA A 292 0.89 -8.07 -21.43
N ALA A 293 0.75 -9.00 -22.36
CA ALA A 293 -0.54 -9.44 -22.88
C ALA A 293 -1.52 -9.97 -21.80
N ALA A 294 -1.00 -10.43 -20.65
CA ALA A 294 -1.82 -10.86 -19.52
C ALA A 294 -2.30 -9.69 -18.64
N ASN A 295 -1.77 -8.48 -18.83
CA ASN A 295 -2.21 -7.30 -18.10
C ASN A 295 -3.54 -6.80 -18.68
N LEU A 296 -4.62 -6.98 -17.94
CA LEU A 296 -5.98 -6.61 -18.35
C LEU A 296 -6.21 -5.10 -18.34
N GLY A 297 -5.39 -4.33 -17.64
CA GLY A 297 -5.41 -2.88 -17.64
C GLY A 297 -4.77 -2.26 -16.41
N SER A 298 -3.84 -1.34 -16.69
CA SER A 298 -3.22 -0.44 -15.73
C SER A 298 -3.96 0.90 -15.71
N VAL A 299 -4.17 1.47 -14.56
CA VAL A 299 -4.71 2.83 -14.38
C VAL A 299 -3.56 3.82 -14.43
N VAL A 300 -3.40 4.51 -15.55
CA VAL A 300 -2.36 5.52 -15.78
C VAL A 300 -2.94 6.90 -15.48
N PRO A 301 -2.43 7.61 -14.45
CA PRO A 301 -2.97 8.91 -14.07
C PRO A 301 -2.60 9.99 -15.08
N ASP A 302 -3.40 11.06 -15.15
CA ASP A 302 -2.98 12.31 -15.78
C ASP A 302 -1.93 13.04 -14.93
N THR A 303 -1.31 14.09 -15.48
CA THR A 303 -0.27 14.85 -14.80
C THR A 303 -0.75 15.56 -13.52
N GLY A 304 -2.06 15.69 -13.33
CA GLY A 304 -2.66 16.34 -12.16
C GLY A 304 -3.32 15.38 -11.18
N TYR A 305 -3.30 14.07 -11.44
CA TYR A 305 -4.00 13.04 -10.67
C TYR A 305 -5.51 13.29 -10.51
N LYS A 306 -6.12 14.01 -11.49
CA LYS A 306 -7.55 14.34 -11.50
C LYS A 306 -8.36 13.32 -12.30
N SER A 307 -7.72 12.67 -13.26
CA SER A 307 -8.28 11.62 -14.08
C SER A 307 -7.24 10.53 -14.35
N ALA A 308 -7.66 9.43 -14.91
CA ALA A 308 -6.76 8.36 -15.32
C ALA A 308 -7.37 7.58 -16.49
N THR A 309 -6.49 6.95 -17.28
CA THR A 309 -6.87 6.09 -18.41
C THR A 309 -6.56 4.65 -18.08
N LEU A 310 -7.47 3.72 -18.43
CA LEU A 310 -7.19 2.29 -18.35
C LEU A 310 -6.45 1.86 -19.60
N MET A 311 -5.20 1.39 -19.42
CA MET A 311 -4.33 0.92 -20.50
C MET A 311 -4.08 -0.59 -20.37
N PRO A 312 -4.68 -1.44 -21.21
CA PRO A 312 -4.38 -2.86 -21.22
C PRO A 312 -2.98 -3.12 -21.79
N HIS A 313 -2.39 -4.25 -21.39
CA HIS A 313 -1.10 -4.75 -21.89
C HIS A 313 0.08 -3.79 -21.66
N LEU A 314 0.02 -2.96 -20.60
CA LEU A 314 1.03 -1.93 -20.36
C LEU A 314 2.36 -2.53 -19.87
N VAL A 315 2.32 -3.47 -18.92
CA VAL A 315 3.53 -4.06 -18.32
C VAL A 315 3.40 -5.57 -18.18
N PRO A 316 4.52 -6.32 -18.35
CA PRO A 316 4.62 -7.70 -17.88
C PRO A 316 4.75 -7.72 -16.35
N ALA A 317 4.80 -8.92 -15.76
CA ALA A 317 5.15 -9.07 -14.36
C ALA A 317 5.87 -10.40 -14.11
N ARG A 318 6.96 -10.35 -13.33
CA ARG A 318 7.76 -11.51 -12.96
C ARG A 318 8.24 -11.37 -11.52
N CYS A 319 7.95 -12.36 -10.69
CA CYS A 319 8.55 -12.43 -9.36
C CYS A 319 10.02 -12.82 -9.46
N ASP A 320 10.89 -12.11 -8.75
CA ASP A 320 12.31 -12.48 -8.64
C ASP A 320 12.55 -13.38 -7.41
N PRO A 321 13.73 -14.03 -7.28
CA PRO A 321 14.02 -14.88 -6.12
C PRO A 321 14.08 -14.15 -4.78
N GLN A 322 14.15 -12.82 -4.76
CA GLN A 322 14.16 -12.00 -3.54
C GLN A 322 12.77 -11.53 -3.14
N GLY A 323 11.76 -11.76 -3.98
CA GLY A 323 10.36 -11.42 -3.75
C GLY A 323 9.95 -10.04 -4.30
N LEU A 324 10.73 -9.47 -5.23
CA LEU A 324 10.30 -8.28 -5.97
C LEU A 324 9.42 -8.68 -7.16
N LEU A 325 8.44 -7.84 -7.49
CA LEU A 325 7.68 -7.96 -8.72
C LEU A 325 8.30 -7.06 -9.79
N LEU A 326 9.01 -7.64 -10.72
CA LEU A 326 9.68 -6.92 -11.81
C LEU A 326 8.71 -6.73 -12.97
N ILE A 327 8.55 -5.47 -13.42
CA ILE A 327 7.58 -5.07 -14.45
C ILE A 327 8.24 -4.76 -15.81
N GLY A 328 9.51 -5.16 -15.99
CA GLY A 328 10.29 -4.85 -17.19
C GLY A 328 10.72 -3.38 -17.24
N GLU A 329 10.85 -2.83 -18.44
CA GLU A 329 11.20 -1.42 -18.63
C GLU A 329 10.16 -0.51 -17.96
N PRO A 330 10.59 0.56 -17.23
CA PRO A 330 9.71 1.51 -16.61
C PRO A 330 8.71 2.13 -17.59
N PRO A 331 7.39 1.93 -17.40
CA PRO A 331 6.41 2.50 -18.31
C PRO A 331 6.32 4.02 -18.14
N SER A 332 6.06 4.74 -19.23
CA SER A 332 5.77 6.17 -19.20
C SER A 332 4.41 6.47 -18.54
N GLY A 333 4.20 7.73 -18.14
CA GLY A 333 2.90 8.22 -17.64
C GLY A 333 2.73 8.24 -16.12
N PHE A 334 3.67 7.68 -15.35
CA PHE A 334 3.58 7.65 -13.88
C PHE A 334 4.31 8.81 -13.17
N GLY A 335 5.08 9.60 -13.92
CA GLY A 335 5.65 10.87 -13.47
C GLY A 335 6.58 10.78 -12.26
N VAL A 336 6.56 11.86 -11.47
CA VAL A 336 7.48 12.08 -10.33
C VAL A 336 7.19 11.20 -9.10
N ALA A 337 6.07 10.49 -9.08
CA ALA A 337 5.73 9.61 -7.96
C ALA A 337 6.36 8.20 -8.07
N VAL A 338 7.12 7.91 -9.13
CA VAL A 338 8.03 6.77 -9.17
C VAL A 338 9.20 7.07 -8.24
N LEU A 339 9.39 6.22 -7.24
CA LEU A 339 10.43 6.42 -6.23
C LEU A 339 11.82 6.04 -6.80
N PRO A 340 12.93 6.50 -6.17
CA PRO A 340 14.27 6.12 -6.58
C PRO A 340 14.46 4.62 -6.70
N GLY A 341 15.31 4.19 -7.65
CA GLY A 341 15.56 2.77 -7.91
C GLY A 341 14.51 2.09 -8.78
N ASN A 342 13.78 2.86 -9.59
CA ASN A 342 12.65 2.38 -10.40
C ASN A 342 11.57 1.71 -9.54
N ASN A 343 11.35 2.21 -8.34
CA ASN A 343 10.38 1.68 -7.40
C ASN A 343 8.98 2.28 -7.69
N PHE A 344 8.07 1.44 -8.17
CA PHE A 344 6.68 1.79 -8.50
C PHE A 344 5.71 1.61 -7.32
N HIS A 345 6.21 1.65 -6.10
CA HIS A 345 5.45 1.45 -4.87
C HIS A 345 4.10 2.19 -4.84
N VAL A 346 4.08 3.48 -5.21
CA VAL A 346 2.84 4.28 -5.21
C VAL A 346 1.79 3.69 -6.16
N PHE A 347 2.22 2.98 -7.19
CA PHE A 347 1.40 2.45 -8.29
C PHE A 347 1.20 0.94 -8.26
N ASP A 348 1.57 0.25 -7.18
CA ASP A 348 1.42 -1.20 -7.05
C ASP A 348 0.03 -1.73 -7.42
N TYR A 349 -1.02 -1.01 -7.01
CA TYR A 349 -2.40 -1.32 -7.41
C TYR A 349 -2.73 -0.86 -8.83
N ALA A 350 -2.31 0.36 -9.18
CA ALA A 350 -2.66 0.98 -10.44
C ALA A 350 -2.11 0.21 -11.66
N LEU A 351 -0.90 -0.34 -11.54
CA LEU A 351 -0.27 -1.17 -12.60
C LEU A 351 -1.08 -2.43 -12.95
N PHE A 352 -1.86 -2.94 -12.01
CA PHE A 352 -2.58 -4.22 -12.14
C PHE A 352 -4.07 -4.10 -11.81
N TRP A 353 -4.63 -2.91 -11.88
CA TRP A 353 -5.97 -2.59 -11.39
C TRP A 353 -7.04 -3.56 -11.92
N ALA A 354 -7.07 -3.79 -13.23
CA ALA A 354 -8.06 -4.68 -13.85
C ALA A 354 -7.82 -6.16 -13.52
N ASN A 355 -6.55 -6.57 -13.35
CA ASN A 355 -6.21 -7.93 -12.91
C ASN A 355 -6.64 -8.18 -11.46
N ILE A 356 -6.42 -7.22 -10.56
CA ILE A 356 -6.88 -7.30 -9.17
C ILE A 356 -8.41 -7.41 -9.12
N ARG A 357 -9.11 -6.62 -9.95
CA ARG A 357 -10.57 -6.66 -10.10
C ARG A 357 -11.05 -8.04 -10.52
N ALA A 358 -10.40 -8.65 -11.51
CA ALA A 358 -10.73 -10.00 -11.99
C ALA A 358 -10.34 -11.08 -10.95
N ASP A 359 -9.22 -10.94 -10.29
CA ASP A 359 -8.75 -11.87 -9.25
C ASP A 359 -9.70 -11.90 -8.05
N ALA A 360 -10.14 -10.73 -7.55
CA ALA A 360 -11.09 -10.62 -6.46
C ALA A 360 -12.44 -11.31 -6.79
N ALA A 361 -12.93 -11.13 -8.03
CA ALA A 361 -14.16 -11.79 -8.49
C ALA A 361 -13.99 -13.31 -8.54
N ARG A 362 -12.88 -13.80 -9.07
CA ARG A 362 -12.60 -15.23 -9.17
C ARG A 362 -12.49 -15.89 -7.79
N ARG A 363 -11.74 -15.29 -6.86
CA ARG A 363 -11.59 -15.81 -5.49
C ARG A 363 -12.90 -15.77 -4.71
N LEU A 364 -13.70 -14.70 -4.86
CA LEU A 364 -15.02 -14.64 -4.22
C LEU A 364 -15.95 -15.75 -4.75
N ALA A 365 -15.97 -15.98 -6.06
CA ALA A 365 -16.76 -17.07 -6.65
C ALA A 365 -16.30 -18.46 -6.15
N ALA A 366 -14.99 -18.69 -6.02
CA ALA A 366 -14.44 -19.91 -5.44
C ALA A 366 -14.83 -20.07 -3.96
N PHE A 367 -14.72 -18.98 -3.18
CA PHE A 367 -15.12 -18.99 -1.76
C PHE A 367 -16.59 -19.36 -1.60
N GLN A 368 -17.49 -18.78 -2.38
CA GLN A 368 -18.93 -19.05 -2.31
C GLN A 368 -19.32 -20.48 -2.71
N LYS A 369 -18.54 -21.12 -3.62
CA LYS A 369 -18.75 -22.53 -3.97
C LYS A 369 -18.46 -23.50 -2.83
N HIS A 370 -17.50 -23.14 -1.98
CA HIS A 370 -17.10 -23.99 -0.83
C HIS A 370 -17.94 -23.75 0.43
N HIS A 371 -18.82 -22.75 0.42
CA HIS A 371 -19.65 -22.39 1.59
C HIS A 371 -21.18 -22.55 1.30
N LYS A 372 -21.53 -23.07 0.12
CA LYS A 372 -22.85 -23.64 -0.19
C LYS A 372 -22.87 -25.12 0.17
#